data_1ed08fb3a552b9dfb1b2227db5ddec10
#
_entry.id   1ed08fb3a552b9dfb1b2227db5ddec10
#
_cell.length_a   1.000
_cell.length_b   1.000
_cell.length_c   1.000
_cell.angle_alpha   90.00
_cell.angle_beta   90.00
_cell.angle_gamma   90.00
#
_symmetry.space_group_name_H-M   'P 1'
#
loop_
_entity.id
_entity.type
_entity.pdbx_description
1 polymer ?
#
loop_
_entity_poly.entity_id
_entity_poly.type
_entity_poly.pdbx_seq_one_letter_code
_entity_poly.pdbx_strand_id
1 'polypeptide(L)'
;PPLQAIRQDFEPERNRLDPFTLAAYGFLAASVVALCVLEAPEPALGLGFAGALTVVVGLLTGVGWVMMRATRRFFPRRASYPVRQGVSNLFRPQNQTIAVTLALGFGAFVIGTVVEVEGNLRKDLTLSFGGGQPNLLFFDIQKDQVEGVVNLLPEDARAGADVAPLVSARIVGINGQTNDELRADSVREDRPDAWALRRQYRNTYRERLGRAEELISGRWWDGTPGSEDGTRVDAGDLTRVSLESEVAEGLKVGLGDTIQWEVSGVPISAVVTSIRTVDWGQMEPNFYAIFEPGGLEDAPQTAIMVARLPDPEARASVQRDLVTAFPNVSALDFSRV
;
A
#
# COMPACT_ATOMS: atom_id res chain seq x y z
N PRO A 1 29.85 48.91 43.82
CA PRO A 1 29.63 49.95 42.82
C PRO A 1 28.78 49.46 41.70
N PRO A 2 27.81 50.24 41.22
CA PRO A 2 26.79 49.76 40.25
C PRO A 2 27.37 49.40 38.87
N LEU A 3 28.63 49.67 38.58
CA LEU A 3 29.32 49.34 37.33
C LEU A 3 29.75 47.86 37.20
N GLN A 4 29.79 47.10 38.31
CA GLN A 4 30.14 45.67 38.24
C GLN A 4 28.96 44.80 37.83
N ALA A 5 27.74 45.20 38.11
CA ALA A 5 26.51 44.46 37.73
C ALA A 5 26.27 44.49 36.19
N ILE A 6 26.75 45.56 35.50
CA ILE A 6 26.62 45.72 34.05
C ILE A 6 27.71 44.93 33.28
N ARG A 7 28.79 44.52 33.96
CA ARG A 7 29.92 43.81 33.34
C ARG A 7 29.82 42.29 33.41
N GLN A 8 28.96 41.76 34.26
CA GLN A 8 28.79 40.31 34.41
C GLN A 8 27.97 39.64 33.29
N ASP A 9 27.24 40.44 32.47
CA ASP A 9 26.42 39.90 31.38
C ASP A 9 27.18 39.71 30.04
N PHE A 10 28.51 39.92 29.98
CA PHE A 10 29.29 39.86 28.75
C PHE A 10 30.54 38.99 28.81
N GLU A 11 30.61 38.00 29.69
CA GLU A 11 31.57 36.95 29.46
C GLU A 11 30.95 36.02 28.40
N PRO A 12 31.60 35.85 27.21
CA PRO A 12 31.17 34.84 26.28
C PRO A 12 31.39 33.50 26.96
N GLU A 13 30.29 32.84 27.40
CA GLU A 13 30.36 31.44 27.78
C GLU A 13 31.10 30.71 26.65
N ARG A 14 32.32 30.29 26.95
CA ARG A 14 33.05 29.38 26.06
C ARG A 14 32.13 28.20 25.86
N ASN A 15 31.66 28.04 24.62
CA ASN A 15 30.79 26.99 24.15
C ASN A 15 31.51 25.65 24.34
N ARG A 16 31.74 25.24 25.59
CA ARG A 16 32.05 23.87 25.97
C ARG A 16 30.71 23.17 25.89
N LEU A 17 30.58 22.30 24.92
CA LEU A 17 29.43 21.38 24.84
C LEU A 17 29.30 20.72 26.21
N ASP A 18 28.34 21.21 27.01
CA ASP A 18 28.01 20.62 28.32
C ASP A 18 27.69 19.14 28.08
N PRO A 19 28.28 18.23 28.87
CA PRO A 19 28.01 16.80 28.71
C PRO A 19 26.50 16.46 28.73
N PHE A 20 25.71 17.24 29.47
CA PHE A 20 24.25 17.12 29.44
C PHE A 20 23.64 17.46 28.08
N THR A 21 24.10 18.53 27.44
CA THR A 21 23.64 18.93 26.11
C THR A 21 24.04 17.92 25.05
N LEU A 22 25.25 17.36 25.13
CA LEU A 22 25.72 16.31 24.24
C LEU A 22 24.88 15.00 24.42
N ALA A 23 24.61 14.64 25.68
CA ALA A 23 23.76 13.50 25.99
C ALA A 23 22.33 13.67 25.47
N ALA A 24 21.76 14.88 25.61
CA ALA A 24 20.43 15.19 25.10
C ALA A 24 20.35 15.08 23.56
N TYR A 25 21.35 15.59 22.82
CA TYR A 25 21.41 15.42 21.37
C TYR A 25 21.63 13.96 20.96
N GLY A 26 22.47 13.23 21.70
CA GLY A 26 22.67 11.79 21.47
C GLY A 26 21.39 10.99 21.67
N PHE A 27 20.65 11.27 22.75
CA PHE A 27 19.36 10.65 23.02
C PHE A 27 18.33 10.97 21.94
N LEU A 28 18.24 12.22 21.50
CA LEU A 28 17.32 12.62 20.42
C LEU A 28 17.66 11.89 19.12
N ALA A 29 18.94 11.86 18.74
CA ALA A 29 19.36 11.16 17.53
C ALA A 29 19.08 9.65 17.61
N ALA A 30 19.38 9.02 18.76
CA ALA A 30 19.08 7.61 18.98
C ALA A 30 17.57 7.31 18.92
N SER A 31 16.73 8.20 19.47
CA SER A 31 15.27 8.06 19.42
C SER A 31 14.75 8.14 17.98
N VAL A 32 15.27 9.07 17.16
CA VAL A 32 14.88 9.18 15.74
C VAL A 32 15.28 7.92 14.98
N VAL A 33 16.52 7.43 15.18
CA VAL A 33 16.96 6.17 14.51
C VAL A 33 16.10 5.00 14.96
N ALA A 34 15.81 4.89 16.26
CA ALA A 34 14.95 3.82 16.78
C ALA A 34 13.55 3.85 16.16
N LEU A 35 12.94 5.03 16.07
CA LEU A 35 11.63 5.18 15.40
C LEU A 35 11.70 4.77 13.93
N CYS A 36 12.72 5.19 13.19
CA CYS A 36 12.88 4.80 11.79
C CYS A 36 13.00 3.27 11.61
N VAL A 37 13.67 2.60 12.55
CA VAL A 37 13.84 1.13 12.49
C VAL A 37 12.58 0.39 12.92
N LEU A 38 11.87 0.89 13.94
CA LEU A 38 10.65 0.24 14.47
C LEU A 38 9.45 0.36 13.53
N GLU A 39 9.34 1.48 12.80
CA GLU A 39 8.23 1.71 11.86
C GLU A 39 8.49 1.13 10.46
N ALA A 40 9.73 0.76 10.14
CA ALA A 40 10.06 0.20 8.84
C ALA A 40 9.71 -1.29 8.77
N PRO A 41 9.22 -1.80 7.60
CA PRO A 41 8.96 -3.22 7.38
C PRO A 41 10.22 -4.09 7.60
N GLU A 42 11.38 -3.55 7.24
CA GLU A 42 12.69 -4.18 7.42
C GLU A 42 13.65 -3.23 8.13
N PRO A 43 14.45 -3.71 9.11
CA PRO A 43 15.41 -2.89 9.83
C PRO A 43 16.44 -2.20 8.92
N ALA A 44 16.83 -2.85 7.81
CA ALA A 44 17.77 -2.30 6.84
C ALA A 44 17.22 -1.04 6.14
N LEU A 45 15.93 -1.04 5.78
CA LEU A 45 15.25 0.12 5.20
C LEU A 45 15.15 1.26 6.21
N GLY A 46 14.83 0.95 7.47
CA GLY A 46 14.79 1.94 8.55
C GLY A 46 16.13 2.63 8.78
N LEU A 47 17.22 1.88 8.79
CA LEU A 47 18.59 2.43 8.88
C LEU A 47 18.96 3.27 7.64
N GLY A 48 18.56 2.82 6.44
CA GLY A 48 18.75 3.56 5.20
C GLY A 48 18.04 4.92 5.24
N PHE A 49 16.79 4.95 5.71
CA PHE A 49 16.01 6.18 5.88
C PHE A 49 16.63 7.12 6.91
N ALA A 50 17.05 6.61 8.07
CA ALA A 50 17.75 7.39 9.10
C ALA A 50 19.06 8.00 8.55
N GLY A 51 19.80 7.25 7.73
CA GLY A 51 21.00 7.72 7.03
C GLY A 51 20.67 8.85 6.06
N ALA A 52 19.65 8.68 5.22
CA ALA A 52 19.19 9.72 4.29
C ALA A 52 18.77 11.02 5.04
N LEU A 53 18.03 10.89 6.13
CA LEU A 53 17.63 12.02 6.97
C LEU A 53 18.85 12.76 7.55
N THR A 54 19.86 12.01 7.99
CA THR A 54 21.12 12.56 8.50
C THR A 54 21.85 13.36 7.41
N VAL A 55 21.88 12.85 6.17
CA VAL A 55 22.44 13.54 5.01
C VAL A 55 21.68 14.84 4.72
N VAL A 56 20.35 14.83 4.75
CA VAL A 56 19.53 16.04 4.54
C VAL A 56 19.83 17.10 5.60
N VAL A 57 19.86 16.73 6.88
CA VAL A 57 20.20 17.66 7.98
C VAL A 57 21.62 18.21 7.82
N GLY A 58 22.56 17.35 7.42
CA GLY A 58 23.95 17.74 7.13
C GLY A 58 24.05 18.75 5.97
N LEU A 59 23.32 18.51 4.88
CA LEU A 59 23.25 19.42 3.73
C LEU A 59 22.63 20.76 4.10
N LEU A 60 21.50 20.77 4.83
CA LEU A 60 20.87 22.01 5.29
C LEU A 60 21.79 22.82 6.21
N THR A 61 22.48 22.14 7.11
CA THR A 61 23.48 22.78 8.00
C THR A 61 24.66 23.35 7.18
N GLY A 62 25.15 22.58 6.20
CA GLY A 62 26.20 22.99 5.29
C GLY A 62 25.82 24.22 4.46
N VAL A 63 24.60 24.21 3.88
CA VAL A 63 24.07 25.37 3.13
C VAL A 63 23.96 26.59 4.05
N GLY A 64 23.41 26.44 5.25
CA GLY A 64 23.33 27.53 6.22
C GLY A 64 24.71 28.10 6.57
N TRP A 65 25.71 27.24 6.78
CA TRP A 65 27.10 27.65 7.03
C TRP A 65 27.73 28.38 5.84
N VAL A 66 27.53 27.83 4.61
CA VAL A 66 28.04 28.47 3.38
C VAL A 66 27.40 29.83 3.17
N MET A 67 26.06 29.94 3.34
CA MET A 67 25.37 31.22 3.24
C MET A 67 25.89 32.26 4.22
N MET A 68 26.08 31.88 5.49
CA MET A 68 26.67 32.80 6.48
C MET A 68 28.09 33.23 6.08
N ARG A 69 28.92 32.27 5.62
CA ARG A 69 30.30 32.60 5.21
C ARG A 69 30.31 33.45 3.95
N ALA A 70 29.47 33.17 2.96
CA ALA A 70 29.32 33.95 1.74
C ALA A 70 28.87 35.39 2.06
N THR A 71 27.84 35.53 2.88
CA THR A 71 27.34 36.83 3.33
C THR A 71 28.44 37.63 4.04
N ARG A 72 29.23 36.98 4.91
CA ARG A 72 30.35 37.64 5.60
C ARG A 72 31.47 38.09 4.64
N ARG A 73 31.74 37.31 3.55
CA ARG A 73 32.83 37.59 2.62
C ARG A 73 32.44 38.60 1.53
N PHE A 74 31.21 38.52 1.05
CA PHE A 74 30.74 39.32 -0.11
C PHE A 74 29.91 40.52 0.29
N PHE A 75 29.77 40.79 1.59
CA PHE A 75 28.96 41.92 2.05
C PHE A 75 29.52 43.26 1.60
N PRO A 76 28.76 44.07 0.82
CA PRO A 76 29.24 45.31 0.26
C PRO A 76 29.44 46.36 1.38
N ARG A 77 30.67 46.88 1.49
CA ARG A 77 31.04 47.93 2.45
C ARG A 77 30.25 49.24 2.31
N ARG A 78 29.52 49.38 1.18
CA ARG A 78 28.67 50.57 0.86
C ARG A 78 27.19 50.37 1.19
N ALA A 79 26.80 49.31 1.84
CA ALA A 79 25.41 49.05 2.23
C ALA A 79 24.93 50.11 3.25
N SER A 80 23.64 50.43 3.18
CA SER A 80 22.97 51.33 4.13
C SER A 80 23.07 50.84 5.57
N TYR A 81 23.08 51.76 6.53
CA TYR A 81 23.23 51.44 7.96
C TYR A 81 22.25 50.34 8.45
N PRO A 82 20.94 50.39 8.12
CA PRO A 82 19.99 49.32 8.55
C PRO A 82 20.36 47.93 8.03
N VAL A 83 20.77 47.83 6.77
CA VAL A 83 21.20 46.57 6.14
C VAL A 83 22.45 46.03 6.78
N ARG A 84 23.44 46.92 7.06
CA ARG A 84 24.65 46.53 7.75
C ARG A 84 24.39 46.04 9.18
N GLN A 85 23.50 46.70 9.90
CA GLN A 85 23.10 46.32 11.24
C GLN A 85 22.36 44.97 11.24
N GLY A 86 21.42 44.76 10.31
CA GLY A 86 20.70 43.51 10.15
C GLY A 86 21.60 42.32 9.87
N VAL A 87 22.52 42.48 8.91
CA VAL A 87 23.52 41.46 8.57
C VAL A 87 24.48 41.18 9.71
N SER A 88 24.93 42.24 10.44
CA SER A 88 25.81 42.08 11.60
C SER A 88 25.15 41.26 12.72
N ASN A 89 23.82 41.36 12.87
CA ASN A 89 23.08 40.59 13.85
C ASN A 89 23.05 39.09 13.52
N LEU A 90 23.17 38.69 12.25
CA LEU A 90 23.22 37.26 11.82
C LEU A 90 24.49 36.57 12.36
N PHE A 91 25.53 37.32 12.74
CA PHE A 91 26.82 36.78 13.18
C PHE A 91 27.07 36.91 14.68
N ARG A 92 26.12 37.40 15.46
CA ARG A 92 26.27 37.47 16.92
C ARG A 92 26.41 36.07 17.51
N PRO A 93 27.32 35.89 18.51
CA PRO A 93 27.54 34.64 19.22
C PRO A 93 26.32 34.25 19.99
N GLN A 94 25.34 33.89 19.89
CA GLN A 94 24.03 33.49 20.44
C GLN A 94 22.88 33.60 19.39
N ASN A 95 23.21 33.80 18.13
CA ASN A 95 22.19 33.92 17.10
C ASN A 95 21.69 32.55 16.67
N GLN A 96 20.39 32.40 16.73
CA GLN A 96 19.68 31.15 16.34
C GLN A 96 19.56 30.99 14.80
N THR A 97 20.38 31.71 14.02
CA THR A 97 20.27 31.70 12.54
C THR A 97 20.35 30.29 11.96
N ILE A 98 21.25 29.44 12.47
CA ILE A 98 21.36 28.05 12.01
C ILE A 98 20.10 27.26 12.39
N ALA A 99 19.59 27.43 13.61
CA ALA A 99 18.38 26.75 14.06
C ALA A 99 17.14 27.15 13.22
N VAL A 100 17.00 28.45 12.94
CA VAL A 100 15.92 28.98 12.07
C VAL A 100 16.08 28.46 10.64
N THR A 101 17.30 28.45 10.08
CA THR A 101 17.57 27.94 8.73
C THR A 101 17.26 26.44 8.66
N LEU A 102 17.64 25.66 9.67
CA LEU A 102 17.31 24.25 9.77
C LEU A 102 15.79 24.03 9.86
N ALA A 103 15.09 24.78 10.72
CA ALA A 103 13.66 24.66 10.90
C ALA A 103 12.89 24.99 9.60
N LEU A 104 13.23 26.09 8.93
CA LEU A 104 12.62 26.48 7.66
C LEU A 104 12.99 25.51 6.53
N GLY A 105 14.27 25.10 6.45
CA GLY A 105 14.74 24.16 5.44
C GLY A 105 14.13 22.78 5.61
N PHE A 106 14.00 22.30 6.85
CA PHE A 106 13.34 21.04 7.14
C PHE A 106 11.84 21.11 6.85
N GLY A 107 11.18 22.21 7.23
CA GLY A 107 9.76 22.42 6.87
C GLY A 107 9.52 22.42 5.36
N ALA A 108 10.38 23.12 4.59
CA ALA A 108 10.32 23.11 3.13
C ALA A 108 10.60 21.72 2.55
N PHE A 109 11.55 20.97 3.13
CA PHE A 109 11.84 19.59 2.74
C PHE A 109 10.64 18.67 2.94
N VAL A 110 9.99 18.73 4.12
CA VAL A 110 8.80 17.91 4.42
C VAL A 110 7.65 18.24 3.44
N ILE A 111 7.37 19.53 3.21
CA ILE A 111 6.34 19.95 2.25
C ILE A 111 6.70 19.44 0.83
N GLY A 112 7.96 19.60 0.41
CA GLY A 112 8.42 19.10 -0.88
C GLY A 112 8.26 17.59 -1.03
N THR A 113 8.60 16.84 0.02
CA THR A 113 8.42 15.37 0.04
C THR A 113 6.94 14.99 -0.09
N VAL A 114 6.04 15.67 0.62
CA VAL A 114 4.58 15.40 0.52
C VAL A 114 4.08 15.68 -0.91
N VAL A 115 4.49 16.78 -1.52
CA VAL A 115 4.11 17.13 -2.90
C VAL A 115 4.66 16.10 -3.91
N GLU A 116 5.91 15.64 -3.71
CA GLU A 116 6.52 14.63 -4.58
C GLU A 116 5.83 13.27 -4.45
N VAL A 117 5.50 12.85 -3.22
CA VAL A 117 4.73 11.62 -2.97
C VAL A 117 3.34 11.71 -3.59
N GLU A 118 2.64 12.85 -3.40
CA GLU A 118 1.35 13.09 -4.06
C GLU A 118 1.48 13.02 -5.59
N GLY A 119 2.50 13.64 -6.15
CA GLY A 119 2.76 13.64 -7.60
C GLY A 119 3.05 12.25 -8.16
N ASN A 120 3.85 11.44 -7.44
CA ASN A 120 4.15 10.06 -7.82
C ASN A 120 2.90 9.18 -7.70
N LEU A 121 2.16 9.29 -6.59
CA LEU A 121 0.92 8.54 -6.41
C LEU A 121 -0.11 8.88 -7.51
N ARG A 122 -0.25 10.16 -7.87
CA ARG A 122 -1.12 10.57 -8.99
C ARG A 122 -0.65 10.00 -10.33
N LYS A 123 0.67 9.92 -10.57
CA LYS A 123 1.21 9.31 -11.80
C LYS A 123 0.94 7.80 -11.83
N ASP A 124 1.17 7.11 -10.73
CA ASP A 124 0.92 5.68 -10.63
C ASP A 124 -0.57 5.38 -10.83
N LEU A 125 -1.44 6.15 -10.20
CA LEU A 125 -2.89 6.06 -10.44
C LEU A 125 -3.24 6.35 -11.91
N THR A 126 -2.70 7.42 -12.53
CA THR A 126 -2.98 7.73 -13.93
C THR A 126 -2.40 6.70 -14.90
N LEU A 127 -1.27 6.09 -14.60
CA LEU A 127 -0.71 4.99 -15.41
C LEU A 127 -1.54 3.71 -15.22
N SER A 128 -1.99 3.44 -14.01
CA SER A 128 -2.87 2.32 -13.69
C SER A 128 -4.29 2.50 -14.29
N PHE A 129 -4.81 3.75 -14.38
CA PHE A 129 -6.15 4.04 -14.90
C PHE A 129 -6.17 4.58 -16.34
N GLY A 130 -5.02 4.99 -16.92
CA GLY A 130 -4.96 5.82 -18.12
C GLY A 130 -4.85 5.12 -19.47
N GLY A 131 -4.47 3.85 -19.52
CA GLY A 131 -3.98 3.25 -20.78
C GLY A 131 -4.87 2.22 -21.46
N GLY A 132 -6.13 2.08 -21.09
CA GLY A 132 -6.99 1.00 -21.62
C GLY A 132 -7.69 0.22 -20.53
N GLN A 133 -7.49 0.60 -19.28
CA GLN A 133 -8.08 -0.04 -18.11
C GLN A 133 -9.58 0.26 -17.96
N PRO A 134 -10.34 -0.64 -17.36
CA PRO A 134 -11.72 -0.38 -16.97
C PRO A 134 -11.82 0.86 -16.08
N ASN A 135 -12.87 1.63 -16.24
CA ASN A 135 -13.17 2.82 -15.45
C ASN A 135 -14.54 2.78 -14.76
N LEU A 136 -15.30 1.74 -14.99
CA LEU A 136 -16.55 1.44 -14.30
C LEU A 136 -16.47 0.08 -13.63
N LEU A 137 -16.90 0.02 -12.37
CA LEU A 137 -17.08 -1.20 -11.61
C LEU A 137 -18.56 -1.34 -11.23
N PHE A 138 -19.15 -2.45 -11.57
CA PHE A 138 -20.50 -2.83 -11.18
C PHE A 138 -20.42 -3.93 -10.14
N PHE A 139 -21.26 -3.87 -9.12
CA PHE A 139 -21.31 -4.88 -8.06
C PHE A 139 -22.74 -5.16 -7.61
N ASP A 140 -22.92 -6.27 -6.88
CA ASP A 140 -24.22 -6.82 -6.48
C ASP A 140 -25.11 -7.24 -7.66
N ILE A 141 -24.51 -7.66 -8.78
CA ILE A 141 -25.23 -8.21 -9.93
C ILE A 141 -25.67 -9.63 -9.58
N GLN A 142 -26.98 -9.89 -9.58
CA GLN A 142 -27.50 -11.25 -9.39
C GLN A 142 -27.22 -12.09 -10.64
N LYS A 143 -27.10 -13.42 -10.46
CA LYS A 143 -26.75 -14.35 -11.55
C LYS A 143 -27.65 -14.21 -12.78
N ASP A 144 -28.96 -14.01 -12.56
CA ASP A 144 -29.98 -13.83 -13.61
C ASP A 144 -29.96 -12.44 -14.25
N GLN A 145 -29.29 -11.44 -13.62
CA GLN A 145 -29.18 -10.07 -14.11
C GLN A 145 -27.93 -9.83 -14.98
N VAL A 146 -26.94 -10.73 -14.94
CA VAL A 146 -25.63 -10.52 -15.59
C VAL A 146 -25.79 -10.16 -17.05
N GLU A 147 -26.57 -10.93 -17.83
CA GLU A 147 -26.80 -10.70 -19.25
C GLU A 147 -27.49 -9.34 -19.49
N GLY A 148 -28.48 -9.01 -18.65
CA GLY A 148 -29.20 -7.74 -18.73
C GLY A 148 -28.28 -6.53 -18.48
N VAL A 149 -27.42 -6.62 -17.46
CA VAL A 149 -26.47 -5.55 -17.11
C VAL A 149 -25.40 -5.38 -18.21
N VAL A 150 -24.85 -6.49 -18.74
CA VAL A 150 -23.91 -6.45 -19.87
C VAL A 150 -24.56 -5.80 -21.09
N ASN A 151 -25.85 -6.05 -21.35
CA ASN A 151 -26.57 -5.47 -22.48
C ASN A 151 -26.84 -3.97 -22.37
N LEU A 152 -26.71 -3.36 -21.18
CA LEU A 152 -26.75 -1.91 -21.02
C LEU A 152 -25.48 -1.23 -21.56
N LEU A 153 -24.37 -1.96 -21.67
CA LEU A 153 -23.15 -1.40 -22.20
C LEU A 153 -23.24 -1.20 -23.74
N PRO A 154 -22.64 -0.16 -24.30
CA PRO A 154 -22.41 -0.05 -25.73
C PRO A 154 -21.66 -1.26 -26.30
N GLU A 155 -21.89 -1.60 -27.56
CA GLU A 155 -21.38 -2.82 -28.19
C GLU A 155 -19.83 -2.91 -28.14
N ASP A 156 -19.17 -1.79 -28.35
CA ASP A 156 -17.71 -1.66 -28.27
C ASP A 156 -17.16 -1.89 -26.85
N ALA A 157 -17.93 -1.54 -25.83
CA ALA A 157 -17.54 -1.76 -24.42
C ALA A 157 -17.85 -3.17 -23.92
N ARG A 158 -18.86 -3.86 -24.48
CA ARG A 158 -19.21 -5.23 -24.09
C ARG A 158 -18.08 -6.23 -24.32
N ALA A 159 -17.38 -6.10 -25.44
CA ALA A 159 -16.28 -6.99 -25.80
C ALA A 159 -15.08 -6.92 -24.81
N GLY A 160 -14.96 -5.80 -24.11
CA GLY A 160 -13.92 -5.57 -23.10
C GLY A 160 -14.42 -5.65 -21.66
N ALA A 161 -15.69 -5.94 -21.44
CA ALA A 161 -16.24 -6.13 -20.09
C ALA A 161 -15.79 -7.47 -19.51
N ASP A 162 -15.29 -7.42 -18.29
CA ASP A 162 -14.89 -8.61 -17.54
C ASP A 162 -15.88 -8.84 -16.39
N VAL A 163 -16.51 -10.02 -16.38
CA VAL A 163 -17.52 -10.41 -15.39
C VAL A 163 -16.96 -11.57 -14.58
N ALA A 164 -16.90 -11.39 -13.28
CA ALA A 164 -16.47 -12.43 -12.38
C ALA A 164 -17.56 -12.79 -11.37
N PRO A 165 -17.90 -14.07 -11.23
CA PRO A 165 -18.77 -14.54 -10.15
C PRO A 165 -18.06 -14.30 -8.81
N LEU A 166 -18.86 -14.00 -7.78
CA LEU A 166 -18.38 -13.71 -6.43
C LEU A 166 -19.12 -14.60 -5.45
N VAL A 167 -18.40 -15.54 -4.85
CA VAL A 167 -18.90 -16.47 -3.84
C VAL A 167 -18.25 -16.13 -2.51
N SER A 168 -19.07 -15.82 -1.52
CA SER A 168 -18.60 -15.57 -0.16
C SER A 168 -18.42 -16.87 0.59
N ALA A 169 -17.20 -17.09 1.12
CA ALA A 169 -16.90 -18.26 1.92
C ALA A 169 -16.04 -17.91 3.13
N ARG A 170 -16.02 -18.78 4.12
CA ARG A 170 -15.08 -18.70 5.25
C ARG A 170 -14.32 -20.01 5.38
N ILE A 171 -13.10 -19.93 5.85
CA ILE A 171 -12.30 -21.10 6.16
C ILE A 171 -12.74 -21.65 7.51
N VAL A 172 -13.02 -22.93 7.58
CA VAL A 172 -13.45 -23.63 8.81
C VAL A 172 -12.45 -24.67 9.30
N GLY A 173 -11.49 -25.05 8.45
CA GLY A 173 -10.43 -25.98 8.82
C GLY A 173 -9.33 -26.06 7.76
N ILE A 174 -8.19 -26.60 8.16
CA ILE A 174 -7.00 -26.84 7.31
C ILE A 174 -6.48 -28.23 7.66
N ASN A 175 -6.24 -29.07 6.65
CA ASN A 175 -5.68 -30.42 6.80
C ASN A 175 -6.43 -31.29 7.83
N GLY A 176 -7.76 -31.17 7.87
CA GLY A 176 -8.61 -31.92 8.80
C GLY A 176 -8.67 -31.36 10.22
N GLN A 177 -7.95 -30.30 10.54
CA GLN A 177 -8.03 -29.58 11.80
C GLN A 177 -9.00 -28.41 11.71
N THR A 178 -9.87 -28.26 12.68
CA THR A 178 -10.81 -27.15 12.76
C THR A 178 -10.10 -25.84 13.18
N ASN A 179 -10.72 -24.70 12.88
CA ASN A 179 -10.19 -23.41 13.29
C ASN A 179 -9.99 -23.28 14.81
N ASP A 180 -10.81 -23.95 15.62
CA ASP A 180 -10.71 -23.93 17.07
C ASP A 180 -9.50 -24.75 17.55
N GLU A 181 -9.24 -25.90 16.93
CA GLU A 181 -8.05 -26.72 17.19
C GLU A 181 -6.77 -25.99 16.75
N LEU A 182 -6.77 -25.36 15.56
CA LEU A 182 -5.64 -24.57 15.06
C LEU A 182 -5.31 -23.36 15.96
N ARG A 183 -6.32 -22.79 16.64
CA ARG A 183 -6.14 -21.68 17.57
C ARG A 183 -5.71 -22.13 18.97
N ALA A 184 -6.16 -23.31 19.41
CA ALA A 184 -5.84 -23.83 20.74
C ALA A 184 -4.37 -24.27 20.85
N ASP A 185 -3.75 -24.64 19.76
CA ASP A 185 -2.34 -25.06 19.72
C ASP A 185 -1.39 -23.84 19.77
N SER A 186 -1.17 -23.38 21.02
CA SER A 186 -0.31 -22.21 21.31
C SER A 186 1.20 -22.50 21.19
N VAL A 187 1.59 -23.75 20.99
CA VAL A 187 3.00 -24.20 20.99
C VAL A 187 3.53 -24.35 19.55
N ARG A 188 2.67 -24.32 18.56
CA ARG A 188 3.02 -24.55 17.17
C ARG A 188 3.72 -23.31 16.58
N GLU A 189 4.96 -23.45 16.11
CA GLU A 189 5.71 -22.39 15.42
C GLU A 189 5.05 -21.97 14.07
N ASP A 190 4.38 -22.91 13.39
CA ASP A 190 3.66 -22.71 12.12
C ASP A 190 2.17 -22.44 12.32
N ARG A 191 1.82 -21.60 13.27
CA ARG A 191 0.42 -21.25 13.53
C ARG A 191 -0.13 -20.32 12.43
N PRO A 192 -1.31 -20.62 11.84
CA PRO A 192 -1.98 -19.70 10.96
C PRO A 192 -2.31 -18.36 11.64
N ASP A 193 -2.19 -17.29 10.91
CA ASP A 193 -2.52 -15.95 11.38
C ASP A 193 -4.01 -15.80 11.69
N ALA A 194 -4.31 -15.13 12.80
CA ALA A 194 -5.69 -14.95 13.24
C ALA A 194 -6.56 -14.18 12.22
N TRP A 195 -5.97 -13.26 11.47
CA TRP A 195 -6.68 -12.51 10.44
C TRP A 195 -7.10 -13.42 9.28
N ALA A 196 -6.22 -14.33 8.85
CA ALA A 196 -6.48 -15.26 7.74
C ALA A 196 -7.58 -16.28 8.10
N LEU A 197 -7.62 -16.76 9.34
CA LEU A 197 -8.67 -17.70 9.79
C LEU A 197 -10.04 -17.03 10.06
N ARG A 198 -10.08 -15.72 10.34
CA ARG A 198 -11.33 -15.02 10.70
C ARG A 198 -11.99 -14.30 9.54
N ARG A 199 -11.26 -14.12 8.45
CA ARG A 199 -11.72 -13.36 7.29
C ARG A 199 -12.83 -14.11 6.56
N GLN A 200 -13.82 -13.37 6.10
CA GLN A 200 -14.71 -13.83 5.05
C GLN A 200 -14.05 -13.55 3.70
N TYR A 201 -13.81 -14.60 2.95
CA TYR A 201 -13.20 -14.52 1.64
C TYR A 201 -14.25 -14.34 0.57
N ARG A 202 -13.98 -13.45 -0.37
CA ARG A 202 -14.71 -13.33 -1.62
C ARG A 202 -13.93 -14.12 -2.66
N ASN A 203 -14.47 -15.24 -3.06
CA ASN A 203 -13.86 -16.18 -3.97
C ASN A 203 -14.53 -16.12 -5.33
N THR A 204 -13.85 -16.64 -6.32
CA THR A 204 -14.38 -16.83 -7.67
C THR A 204 -14.00 -18.20 -8.19
N TYR A 205 -14.53 -18.54 -9.34
CA TYR A 205 -14.09 -19.67 -10.15
C TYR A 205 -13.94 -19.21 -11.60
N ARG A 206 -12.92 -19.69 -12.28
CA ARG A 206 -12.64 -19.34 -13.68
C ARG A 206 -11.64 -20.31 -14.33
N GLU A 207 -11.71 -20.40 -15.67
CA GLU A 207 -10.84 -21.28 -16.45
C GLU A 207 -9.43 -20.71 -16.61
N ARG A 208 -9.27 -19.40 -16.75
CA ARG A 208 -8.03 -18.74 -17.13
C ARG A 208 -7.49 -17.87 -16.00
N LEU A 209 -6.16 -17.79 -15.94
CA LEU A 209 -5.46 -16.85 -15.10
C LEU A 209 -5.75 -15.40 -15.54
N GLY A 210 -5.93 -14.49 -14.59
CA GLY A 210 -6.10 -13.05 -14.85
C GLY A 210 -4.82 -12.41 -15.34
N ARG A 211 -4.95 -11.26 -16.02
CA ARG A 211 -3.77 -10.50 -16.49
C ARG A 211 -2.98 -9.84 -15.36
N ALA A 212 -3.65 -9.55 -14.25
CA ALA A 212 -3.06 -9.00 -13.03
C ALA A 212 -2.44 -10.09 -12.13
N GLU A 213 -2.37 -11.33 -12.57
CA GLU A 213 -1.94 -12.46 -11.76
C GLU A 213 -0.76 -13.19 -12.40
N GLU A 214 0.19 -13.57 -11.55
CA GLU A 214 1.32 -14.41 -11.93
C GLU A 214 1.35 -15.67 -11.06
N LEU A 215 1.43 -16.83 -11.70
CA LEU A 215 1.53 -18.11 -11.01
C LEU A 215 2.97 -18.33 -10.54
N ILE A 216 3.16 -18.44 -9.23
CA ILE A 216 4.48 -18.63 -8.62
C ILE A 216 4.78 -20.12 -8.50
N SER A 217 3.90 -20.88 -7.87
CA SER A 217 4.11 -22.28 -7.53
C SER A 217 2.92 -23.14 -7.94
N GLY A 218 3.19 -24.40 -8.24
CA GLY A 218 2.19 -25.37 -8.64
C GLY A 218 1.84 -25.28 -10.13
N ARG A 219 0.63 -25.71 -10.48
CA ARG A 219 0.13 -25.64 -11.85
C ARG A 219 -1.30 -25.17 -11.85
N TRP A 220 -1.61 -24.32 -12.83
CA TRP A 220 -3.00 -24.00 -13.15
C TRP A 220 -3.71 -25.24 -13.72
N TRP A 221 -5.03 -25.26 -13.73
CA TRP A 221 -5.80 -26.41 -14.20
C TRP A 221 -5.68 -26.69 -15.70
N ASP A 222 -5.27 -25.73 -16.52
CA ASP A 222 -4.91 -25.92 -17.93
C ASP A 222 -3.50 -26.51 -18.14
N GLY A 223 -2.75 -26.70 -17.04
CA GLY A 223 -1.40 -27.25 -17.06
C GLY A 223 -0.28 -26.21 -17.06
N THR A 224 -0.59 -24.89 -17.09
CA THR A 224 0.41 -23.81 -17.00
C THR A 224 1.20 -23.94 -15.70
N PRO A 225 2.53 -24.02 -15.73
CA PRO A 225 3.37 -24.15 -14.53
C PRO A 225 3.62 -22.80 -13.87
N GLY A 226 3.86 -22.80 -12.56
CA GLY A 226 4.36 -21.64 -11.83
C GLY A 226 5.77 -21.24 -12.25
N SER A 227 6.10 -19.96 -12.06
CA SER A 227 7.40 -19.39 -12.46
C SER A 227 8.56 -19.90 -11.60
N GLU A 228 8.33 -20.17 -10.32
CA GLU A 228 9.35 -20.65 -9.39
C GLU A 228 9.31 -22.17 -9.22
N ASP A 229 8.11 -22.73 -9.11
CA ASP A 229 7.89 -24.17 -8.94
C ASP A 229 6.70 -24.66 -9.78
N GLY A 230 6.94 -25.55 -10.72
CA GLY A 230 5.90 -26.15 -11.58
C GLY A 230 5.42 -27.52 -11.09
N THR A 231 5.51 -27.81 -9.80
CA THR A 231 5.05 -29.08 -9.21
C THR A 231 3.57 -29.34 -9.50
N ARG A 232 3.24 -30.54 -9.92
CA ARG A 232 1.86 -30.98 -10.12
C ARG A 232 1.34 -31.62 -8.85
N VAL A 233 0.22 -31.12 -8.34
CA VAL A 233 -0.50 -31.70 -7.21
C VAL A 233 -1.64 -32.57 -7.75
N ASP A 234 -1.79 -33.76 -7.21
CA ASP A 234 -2.95 -34.62 -7.45
C ASP A 234 -4.04 -34.28 -6.42
N ALA A 235 -5.15 -33.74 -6.88
CA ALA A 235 -6.27 -33.35 -6.01
C ALA A 235 -7.25 -34.53 -5.77
N GLY A 236 -7.09 -35.67 -6.45
CA GLY A 236 -8.10 -36.76 -6.41
C GLY A 236 -9.46 -36.24 -6.82
N ASP A 237 -10.48 -36.53 -5.98
CA ASP A 237 -11.88 -36.10 -6.18
C ASP A 237 -12.18 -34.72 -5.55
N LEU A 238 -11.17 -34.02 -4.96
CA LEU A 238 -11.38 -32.74 -4.33
C LEU A 238 -11.27 -31.60 -5.37
N THR A 239 -12.02 -30.54 -5.14
CA THR A 239 -11.93 -29.32 -5.95
C THR A 239 -10.55 -28.69 -5.83
N ARG A 240 -9.99 -28.20 -6.93
CA ARG A 240 -8.71 -27.49 -6.94
C ARG A 240 -8.90 -26.02 -6.60
N VAL A 241 -7.99 -25.46 -5.83
CA VAL A 241 -7.96 -24.04 -5.49
C VAL A 241 -6.57 -23.45 -5.71
N SER A 242 -6.54 -22.25 -6.26
CA SER A 242 -5.35 -21.39 -6.34
C SER A 242 -5.45 -20.31 -5.31
N LEU A 243 -4.43 -20.14 -4.48
CA LEU A 243 -4.36 -19.11 -3.45
C LEU A 243 -3.45 -17.98 -3.86
N GLU A 244 -3.79 -16.78 -3.40
CA GLU A 244 -2.88 -15.66 -3.40
C GLU A 244 -1.78 -15.88 -2.33
N SER A 245 -0.55 -15.43 -2.63
CA SER A 245 0.66 -15.73 -1.85
C SER A 245 0.59 -15.28 -0.40
N GLU A 246 0.09 -14.08 -0.13
CA GLU A 246 -0.03 -13.53 1.23
C GLU A 246 -1.03 -14.34 2.07
N VAL A 247 -2.11 -14.79 1.44
CA VAL A 247 -3.10 -15.66 2.10
C VAL A 247 -2.51 -17.04 2.36
N ALA A 248 -1.80 -17.62 1.41
CA ALA A 248 -1.13 -18.91 1.61
C ALA A 248 -0.12 -18.85 2.75
N GLU A 249 0.68 -17.77 2.81
CA GLU A 249 1.63 -17.52 3.89
C GLU A 249 0.92 -17.30 5.24
N GLY A 250 -0.13 -16.49 5.27
CA GLY A 250 -0.90 -16.23 6.50
C GLY A 250 -1.62 -17.46 7.03
N LEU A 251 -2.07 -18.34 6.16
CA LEU A 251 -2.67 -19.64 6.54
C LEU A 251 -1.63 -20.71 6.85
N LYS A 252 -0.35 -20.49 6.56
CA LYS A 252 0.75 -21.48 6.65
C LYS A 252 0.43 -22.73 5.84
N VAL A 253 -0.10 -22.55 4.63
CA VAL A 253 -0.44 -23.64 3.71
C VAL A 253 0.43 -23.58 2.46
N GLY A 254 0.73 -24.76 1.92
CA GLY A 254 1.46 -24.95 0.69
C GLY A 254 0.73 -25.81 -0.33
N LEU A 255 1.42 -26.20 -1.38
CA LEU A 255 0.91 -27.11 -2.39
C LEU A 255 0.54 -28.47 -1.79
N GLY A 256 -0.66 -28.96 -2.09
CA GLY A 256 -1.17 -30.25 -1.61
C GLY A 256 -1.94 -30.15 -0.28
N ASP A 257 -1.90 -29.02 0.42
CA ASP A 257 -2.71 -28.83 1.62
C ASP A 257 -4.19 -28.74 1.28
N THR A 258 -5.03 -29.24 2.17
CA THR A 258 -6.48 -29.19 2.01
C THR A 258 -7.09 -28.12 2.90
N ILE A 259 -7.90 -27.24 2.31
CA ILE A 259 -8.64 -26.21 3.02
C ILE A 259 -10.12 -26.58 3.01
N GLN A 260 -10.73 -26.54 4.17
CA GLN A 260 -12.15 -26.70 4.36
C GLN A 260 -12.82 -25.33 4.39
N TRP A 261 -13.65 -25.09 3.38
CA TRP A 261 -14.43 -23.86 3.24
C TRP A 261 -15.87 -24.10 3.66
N GLU A 262 -16.51 -23.05 4.15
CA GLU A 262 -17.97 -23.05 4.34
C GLU A 262 -18.58 -21.97 3.46
N VAL A 263 -19.46 -22.38 2.58
CA VAL A 263 -20.20 -21.51 1.66
C VAL A 263 -21.68 -21.60 2.03
N SER A 264 -22.23 -20.52 2.59
CA SER A 264 -23.66 -20.47 3.00
C SER A 264 -24.11 -21.67 3.85
N GLY A 265 -23.23 -22.15 4.75
CA GLY A 265 -23.52 -23.31 5.61
C GLY A 265 -23.18 -24.69 5.01
N VAL A 266 -22.73 -24.75 3.77
CA VAL A 266 -22.28 -25.98 3.11
C VAL A 266 -20.76 -26.08 3.17
N PRO A 267 -20.19 -27.17 3.73
CA PRO A 267 -18.76 -27.41 3.74
C PRO A 267 -18.28 -27.87 2.35
N ILE A 268 -17.18 -27.26 1.88
CA ILE A 268 -16.48 -27.61 0.64
C ILE A 268 -15.02 -27.81 0.96
N SER A 269 -14.44 -28.95 0.57
CA SER A 269 -13.01 -29.21 0.71
C SER A 269 -12.31 -28.97 -0.62
N ALA A 270 -11.22 -28.20 -0.57
CA ALA A 270 -10.43 -27.90 -1.75
C ALA A 270 -8.92 -28.10 -1.48
N VAL A 271 -8.20 -28.61 -2.47
CA VAL A 271 -6.74 -28.81 -2.41
C VAL A 271 -6.05 -27.63 -3.05
N VAL A 272 -5.04 -27.11 -2.39
CA VAL A 272 -4.18 -26.05 -2.92
C VAL A 272 -3.29 -26.64 -4.02
N THR A 273 -3.59 -26.34 -5.27
CA THR A 273 -2.83 -26.85 -6.42
C THR A 273 -1.90 -25.82 -7.03
N SER A 274 -2.09 -24.54 -6.67
CA SER A 274 -1.20 -23.46 -7.10
C SER A 274 -1.24 -22.27 -6.16
N ILE A 275 -0.15 -21.51 -6.17
CA ILE A 275 0.00 -20.24 -5.47
C ILE A 275 0.38 -19.18 -6.49
N ARG A 276 -0.23 -17.99 -6.38
CA ARG A 276 -0.04 -16.88 -7.31
C ARG A 276 0.16 -15.56 -6.58
N THR A 277 0.83 -14.61 -7.22
CA THR A 277 0.81 -13.19 -6.86
C THR A 277 -0.31 -12.49 -7.61
N VAL A 278 -0.77 -11.40 -7.02
CA VAL A 278 -1.82 -10.54 -7.59
C VAL A 278 -1.33 -9.10 -7.57
N ASP A 279 -1.37 -8.45 -8.73
CA ASP A 279 -1.16 -7.00 -8.81
C ASP A 279 -2.48 -6.28 -8.48
N TRP A 280 -2.65 -5.94 -7.21
CA TRP A 280 -3.84 -5.24 -6.71
C TRP A 280 -3.98 -3.80 -7.23
N GLY A 281 -2.96 -3.27 -7.90
CA GLY A 281 -2.99 -1.94 -8.53
C GLY A 281 -3.74 -1.92 -9.86
N GLN A 282 -4.05 -3.07 -10.44
CA GLN A 282 -4.81 -3.17 -11.67
C GLN A 282 -6.32 -3.24 -11.42
N MET A 283 -7.08 -2.54 -12.26
CA MET A 283 -8.55 -2.52 -12.20
C MET A 283 -9.14 -3.76 -12.87
N GLU A 284 -8.82 -4.92 -12.31
CA GLU A 284 -9.40 -6.22 -12.70
C GLU A 284 -10.08 -6.85 -11.48
N PRO A 285 -11.06 -7.75 -11.69
CA PRO A 285 -11.63 -8.53 -10.60
C PRO A 285 -10.60 -9.48 -10.00
N ASN A 286 -9.97 -9.07 -8.90
CA ASN A 286 -8.93 -9.82 -8.20
C ASN A 286 -9.48 -10.52 -6.96
N PHE A 287 -9.00 -11.73 -6.70
CA PHE A 287 -9.49 -12.59 -5.63
C PHE A 287 -8.35 -13.25 -4.87
N TYR A 288 -8.58 -13.50 -3.59
CA TYR A 288 -7.62 -14.21 -2.74
C TYR A 288 -7.57 -15.71 -3.01
N ALA A 289 -8.73 -16.29 -3.34
CA ALA A 289 -8.82 -17.70 -3.74
C ALA A 289 -9.65 -17.83 -5.01
N ILE A 290 -9.15 -18.64 -5.93
CA ILE A 290 -9.83 -18.99 -7.19
C ILE A 290 -10.00 -20.49 -7.23
N PHE A 291 -11.21 -20.92 -7.49
CA PHE A 291 -11.55 -22.33 -7.62
C PHE A 291 -11.54 -22.75 -9.09
N GLU A 292 -11.25 -24.00 -9.31
CA GLU A 292 -11.47 -24.62 -10.60
C GLU A 292 -12.96 -24.58 -10.96
N PRO A 293 -13.32 -24.39 -12.26
CA PRO A 293 -14.71 -24.56 -12.71
C PRO A 293 -15.31 -25.92 -12.32
N GLY A 294 -16.58 -25.91 -11.88
CA GLY A 294 -17.27 -27.08 -11.33
C GLY A 294 -17.33 -27.10 -9.80
N GLY A 295 -16.55 -26.24 -9.11
CA GLY A 295 -16.48 -26.28 -7.66
C GLY A 295 -17.48 -25.38 -6.91
N LEU A 296 -17.89 -24.25 -7.51
CA LEU A 296 -18.70 -23.23 -6.84
C LEU A 296 -19.92 -22.74 -7.63
N GLU A 297 -20.21 -23.28 -8.81
CA GLU A 297 -21.25 -22.78 -9.73
C GLU A 297 -22.67 -22.86 -9.15
N ASP A 298 -22.93 -23.83 -8.29
CA ASP A 298 -24.22 -24.02 -7.64
C ASP A 298 -24.36 -23.24 -6.33
N ALA A 299 -23.29 -22.59 -5.89
CA ALA A 299 -23.31 -21.79 -4.67
C ALA A 299 -24.10 -20.48 -4.85
N PRO A 300 -24.76 -19.97 -3.80
CA PRO A 300 -25.27 -18.60 -3.81
C PRO A 300 -24.17 -17.60 -4.13
N GLN A 301 -24.40 -16.82 -5.19
CA GLN A 301 -23.38 -15.92 -5.72
C GLN A 301 -23.99 -14.65 -6.27
N THR A 302 -23.19 -13.59 -6.26
CA THR A 302 -23.39 -12.39 -7.06
C THR A 302 -22.28 -12.29 -8.12
N ALA A 303 -22.34 -11.31 -8.99
CA ALA A 303 -21.25 -11.03 -9.89
C ALA A 303 -20.77 -9.60 -9.72
N ILE A 304 -19.50 -9.40 -10.02
CA ILE A 304 -18.89 -8.09 -10.26
C ILE A 304 -18.54 -7.98 -11.73
N MET A 305 -18.64 -6.79 -12.27
CA MET A 305 -18.26 -6.52 -13.65
C MET A 305 -17.43 -5.25 -13.71
N VAL A 306 -16.34 -5.29 -14.45
CA VAL A 306 -15.58 -4.10 -14.82
C VAL A 306 -15.74 -3.84 -16.32
N ALA A 307 -15.87 -2.57 -16.67
CA ALA A 307 -16.00 -2.15 -18.07
C ALA A 307 -15.28 -0.84 -18.32
N ARG A 308 -14.88 -0.63 -19.57
CA ARG A 308 -14.25 0.62 -19.99
C ARG A 308 -15.22 1.41 -20.86
N LEU A 309 -15.61 2.59 -20.36
CA LEU A 309 -16.40 3.58 -21.11
C LEU A 309 -15.69 4.94 -21.08
N PRO A 310 -14.90 5.27 -22.11
CA PRO A 310 -14.15 6.53 -22.14
C PRO A 310 -15.07 7.75 -22.26
N ASP A 311 -16.20 7.64 -22.93
CA ASP A 311 -17.14 8.73 -23.12
C ASP A 311 -17.95 9.02 -21.83
N PRO A 312 -17.90 10.26 -21.29
CA PRO A 312 -18.66 10.66 -20.09
C PRO A 312 -20.18 10.60 -20.27
N GLU A 313 -20.69 10.89 -21.47
CA GLU A 313 -22.13 10.87 -21.75
C GLU A 313 -22.66 9.43 -21.78
N ALA A 314 -21.91 8.51 -22.40
CA ALA A 314 -22.21 7.08 -22.39
C ALA A 314 -22.21 6.52 -20.96
N ARG A 315 -21.23 6.88 -20.12
CA ARG A 315 -21.20 6.48 -18.71
C ARG A 315 -22.42 6.94 -17.94
N ALA A 316 -22.77 8.23 -18.09
CA ALA A 316 -23.95 8.79 -17.42
C ALA A 316 -25.26 8.14 -17.89
N SER A 317 -25.35 7.75 -19.17
CA SER A 317 -26.49 7.01 -19.70
C SER A 317 -26.59 5.62 -19.09
N VAL A 318 -25.50 4.86 -19.15
CA VAL A 318 -25.45 3.48 -18.57
C VAL A 318 -25.80 3.51 -17.08
N GLN A 319 -25.30 4.47 -16.31
CA GLN A 319 -25.64 4.59 -14.89
C GLN A 319 -27.13 4.90 -14.65
N ARG A 320 -27.76 5.75 -15.44
CA ARG A 320 -29.21 6.03 -15.34
C ARG A 320 -30.06 4.80 -15.70
N ASP A 321 -29.68 4.13 -16.80
CA ASP A 321 -30.39 2.96 -17.29
C ASP A 321 -30.24 1.79 -16.28
N LEU A 322 -29.05 1.64 -15.67
CA LEU A 322 -28.79 0.68 -14.62
C LEU A 322 -29.70 0.86 -13.41
N VAL A 323 -29.75 2.08 -12.85
CA VAL A 323 -30.59 2.39 -11.66
C VAL A 323 -32.06 2.15 -11.95
N THR A 324 -32.50 2.37 -13.20
CA THR A 324 -33.88 2.17 -13.61
C THR A 324 -34.24 0.69 -13.80
N ALA A 325 -33.34 -0.09 -14.45
CA ALA A 325 -33.60 -1.49 -14.77
C ALA A 325 -33.18 -2.45 -13.65
N PHE A 326 -32.11 -2.12 -12.90
CA PHE A 326 -31.52 -2.98 -11.86
C PHE A 326 -31.21 -2.16 -10.60
N PRO A 327 -32.19 -1.76 -9.80
CA PRO A 327 -32.00 -0.84 -8.66
C PRO A 327 -31.13 -1.41 -7.52
N ASN A 328 -30.91 -2.71 -7.49
CA ASN A 328 -29.99 -3.38 -6.56
C ASN A 328 -28.51 -3.28 -7.00
N VAL A 329 -28.26 -3.12 -8.29
CA VAL A 329 -26.89 -3.07 -8.83
C VAL A 329 -26.31 -1.68 -8.66
N SER A 330 -25.12 -1.59 -8.13
CA SER A 330 -24.40 -0.33 -7.96
C SER A 330 -23.25 -0.22 -8.95
N ALA A 331 -23.01 0.99 -9.46
CA ALA A 331 -21.88 1.30 -10.34
C ALA A 331 -20.99 2.39 -9.75
N LEU A 332 -19.68 2.14 -9.70
CA LEU A 332 -18.67 3.12 -9.31
C LEU A 332 -17.90 3.60 -10.55
N ASP A 333 -17.82 4.92 -10.71
CA ASP A 333 -17.06 5.57 -11.78
C ASP A 333 -15.72 6.09 -11.23
N PHE A 334 -14.62 5.49 -11.67
CA PHE A 334 -13.25 5.84 -11.29
C PHE A 334 -12.59 6.86 -12.25
N SER A 335 -13.30 7.35 -13.24
CA SER A 335 -12.73 8.31 -14.23
C SER A 335 -12.43 9.70 -13.65
N ARG A 336 -12.85 9.96 -12.40
CA ARG A 336 -12.71 11.26 -11.70
C ARG A 336 -11.73 11.22 -10.53
N VAL A 337 -11.00 10.13 -10.35
CA VAL A 337 -10.00 9.98 -9.28
C VAL A 337 -8.62 10.49 -9.71
#